data_0d265858d60592916d0244cc5d67496e
#
_entry.id   0d265858d60592916d0244cc5d67496e
#
_cell.length_a   1.000
_cell.length_b   1.000
_cell.length_c   1.000
_cell.angle_alpha   90.00
_cell.angle_beta   90.00
_cell.angle_gamma   90.00
#
_symmetry.space_group_name_H-M   'P 1'
#
loop_
_entity.id
_entity.type
_entity.pdbx_description
1 polymer ?
#
loop_
_entity_poly.entity_id
_entity_poly.type
_entity_poly.pdbx_seq_one_letter_code
_entity_poly.pdbx_strand_id
1 'polypeptide(L)'
;MQTQNIQLSEILDTIEEMGDLSESAMEAARARQEVLAKPTGALGRLEDISIQLAGIPGKVKNNMQKQAIVIMSAATGVVSEGVASAPQSVTLSQTINFTRHLTGVSSLAKYFGIDLLVIDVGVKMPIPEALYAPEMTEHVCADVCCQTGLTQKIVNRRIADGTKNLAKEPAMTEDEALRAIRTGMEAVEAIKRCGYDIFGVGEMGIGNTTPSACVLAAPCGRSGAAVVGRGGGPNGEGLATQLRIVD
;
A
#
# COMPACT_ATOMS: atom_id res chain seq x y z
N MET A 1 10.51 18.46 -17.17
CA MET A 1 10.26 18.75 -15.75
C MET A 1 11.49 18.33 -14.96
N GLN A 2 12.07 19.25 -14.21
CA GLN A 2 13.24 18.96 -13.36
C GLN A 2 12.79 17.95 -12.30
N THR A 3 13.37 16.76 -12.31
CA THR A 3 13.34 15.81 -11.20
C THR A 3 14.03 16.50 -10.03
N GLN A 4 13.26 17.06 -9.10
CA GLN A 4 13.80 17.48 -7.80
C GLN A 4 14.38 16.22 -7.14
N ASN A 5 15.67 16.24 -6.87
CA ASN A 5 16.33 15.23 -6.06
C ASN A 5 15.63 15.23 -4.68
N ILE A 6 14.94 14.15 -4.39
CA ILE A 6 14.26 13.96 -3.12
C ILE A 6 15.35 13.68 -2.10
N GLN A 7 15.42 14.50 -1.07
CA GLN A 7 16.34 14.25 0.03
C GLN A 7 15.68 13.33 1.06
N LEU A 8 16.42 12.36 1.55
CA LEU A 8 15.99 11.50 2.67
C LEU A 8 15.51 12.34 3.86
N SER A 9 16.10 13.52 4.07
CA SER A 9 15.68 14.48 5.11
C SER A 9 14.19 14.83 5.03
N GLU A 10 13.62 15.06 3.85
CA GLU A 10 12.19 15.40 3.70
C GLU A 10 11.27 14.28 4.20
N ILE A 11 11.67 13.02 3.97
CA ILE A 11 10.92 11.86 4.46
C ILE A 11 11.04 11.75 5.98
N LEU A 12 12.25 11.95 6.51
CA LEU A 12 12.50 11.89 7.95
C LEU A 12 11.80 13.03 8.69
N ASP A 13 11.82 14.24 8.14
CA ASP A 13 11.09 15.39 8.68
C ASP A 13 9.59 15.09 8.78
N THR A 14 9.01 14.49 7.72
CA THR A 14 7.59 14.07 7.75
C THR A 14 7.33 13.03 8.83
N ILE A 15 8.26 12.09 9.06
CA ILE A 15 8.13 11.07 10.12
C ILE A 15 8.22 11.71 11.50
N GLU A 16 9.13 12.67 11.69
CA GLU A 16 9.29 13.40 12.96
C GLU A 16 8.09 14.30 13.29
N GLU A 17 7.43 14.83 12.25
CA GLU A 17 6.18 15.61 12.41
C GLU A 17 4.97 14.75 12.80
N MET A 18 5.05 13.41 12.66
CA MET A 18 4.01 12.52 13.14
C MET A 18 4.01 12.51 14.68
N GLY A 19 3.06 13.22 15.27
CA GLY A 19 2.89 13.25 16.71
C GLY A 19 2.40 11.93 17.29
N ASP A 20 2.53 11.80 18.61
CA ASP A 20 1.96 10.69 19.36
C ASP A 20 0.43 10.70 19.35
N LEU A 21 -0.17 9.55 19.62
CA LEU A 21 -1.61 9.44 19.82
C LEU A 21 -2.04 10.31 21.03
N SER A 22 -3.17 11.00 20.89
CA SER A 22 -3.74 11.78 22.00
C SER A 22 -4.26 10.84 23.10
N GLU A 23 -3.46 10.69 24.18
CA GLU A 23 -3.87 9.86 25.33
C GLU A 23 -5.12 10.40 26.00
N SER A 24 -5.29 11.72 26.07
CA SER A 24 -6.50 12.33 26.64
C SER A 24 -7.77 12.00 25.87
N ALA A 25 -7.69 11.94 24.53
CA ALA A 25 -8.82 11.52 23.68
C ALA A 25 -9.10 10.01 23.82
N MET A 26 -8.06 9.21 23.94
CA MET A 26 -8.20 7.76 24.16
C MET A 26 -8.83 7.47 25.53
N GLU A 27 -8.42 8.17 26.60
CA GLU A 27 -9.02 8.03 27.91
C GLU A 27 -10.50 8.45 27.92
N ALA A 28 -10.83 9.57 27.28
CA ALA A 28 -12.20 10.01 27.12
C ALA A 28 -13.05 9.00 26.30
N ALA A 29 -12.42 8.32 25.30
CA ALA A 29 -13.09 7.26 24.56
C ALA A 29 -13.32 6.01 25.41
N ARG A 30 -12.38 5.61 26.28
CA ARG A 30 -12.56 4.52 27.27
C ARG A 30 -13.73 4.84 28.21
N ALA A 31 -13.70 6.01 28.81
CA ALA A 31 -14.79 6.46 29.70
C ALA A 31 -16.15 6.45 28.99
N ARG A 32 -16.18 6.83 27.70
CA ARG A 32 -17.40 6.76 26.92
C ARG A 32 -17.89 5.33 26.71
N GLN A 33 -17.00 4.34 26.47
CA GLN A 33 -17.39 2.93 26.31
C GLN A 33 -18.14 2.39 27.54
N GLU A 34 -17.77 2.83 28.74
CA GLU A 34 -18.39 2.40 29.99
C GLU A 34 -19.83 2.89 30.17
N VAL A 35 -20.19 4.03 29.56
CA VAL A 35 -21.54 4.65 29.69
C VAL A 35 -22.45 4.38 28.51
N LEU A 36 -22.02 3.65 27.50
CA LEU A 36 -22.86 3.24 26.39
C LEU A 36 -23.83 2.14 26.80
N ALA A 37 -25.04 2.15 26.21
CA ALA A 37 -26.10 1.16 26.45
C ALA A 37 -25.75 -0.21 25.86
N LYS A 38 -24.72 -0.86 26.39
CA LYS A 38 -24.23 -2.20 26.05
C LYS A 38 -23.59 -2.85 27.27
N PRO A 39 -23.51 -4.18 27.36
CA PRO A 39 -22.67 -4.82 28.36
C PRO A 39 -21.21 -4.41 28.19
N THR A 40 -20.46 -4.27 29.29
CA THR A 40 -19.04 -3.95 29.28
C THR A 40 -18.27 -4.99 28.45
N GLY A 41 -17.44 -4.52 27.52
CA GLY A 41 -16.63 -5.39 26.65
C GLY A 41 -17.41 -6.15 25.56
N ALA A 42 -18.71 -5.89 25.38
CA ALA A 42 -19.55 -6.66 24.46
C ALA A 42 -19.12 -6.58 22.99
N LEU A 43 -18.45 -5.52 22.58
CA LEU A 43 -17.96 -5.36 21.21
C LEU A 43 -16.51 -5.86 21.03
N GLY A 44 -15.88 -6.30 22.12
CA GLY A 44 -14.54 -6.89 22.08
C GLY A 44 -13.53 -5.95 21.38
N ARG A 45 -12.79 -6.46 20.43
CA ARG A 45 -11.74 -5.71 19.70
C ARG A 45 -12.20 -4.41 19.04
N LEU A 46 -13.48 -4.29 18.71
CA LEU A 46 -14.03 -3.05 18.15
C LEU A 46 -13.96 -1.89 19.14
N GLU A 47 -14.05 -2.17 20.44
CA GLU A 47 -13.88 -1.14 21.48
C GLU A 47 -12.44 -0.61 21.49
N ASP A 48 -11.45 -1.51 21.45
CA ASP A 48 -10.03 -1.10 21.35
C ASP A 48 -9.74 -0.26 20.11
N ILE A 49 -10.27 -0.71 18.96
CA ILE A 49 -10.12 0.03 17.69
C ILE A 49 -10.73 1.43 17.81
N SER A 50 -11.92 1.56 18.42
CA SER A 50 -12.58 2.86 18.58
C SER A 50 -11.79 3.80 19.49
N ILE A 51 -11.14 3.26 20.52
CA ILE A 51 -10.27 4.02 21.44
C ILE A 51 -9.02 4.50 20.70
N GLN A 52 -8.35 3.62 19.94
CA GLN A 52 -7.18 3.99 19.14
C GLN A 52 -7.54 5.04 18.08
N LEU A 53 -8.68 4.88 17.41
CA LEU A 53 -9.18 5.85 16.44
C LEU A 53 -9.48 7.22 17.07
N ALA A 54 -9.83 7.29 18.35
CA ALA A 54 -9.97 8.57 19.04
C ALA A 54 -8.61 9.27 19.24
N GLY A 55 -7.55 8.50 19.47
CA GLY A 55 -6.19 9.00 19.67
C GLY A 55 -5.61 9.66 18.42
N ILE A 56 -5.91 9.18 17.22
CA ILE A 56 -5.31 9.66 15.96
C ILE A 56 -5.66 11.14 15.70
N PRO A 57 -6.94 11.56 15.57
CA PRO A 57 -7.30 12.96 15.38
C PRO A 57 -7.52 13.73 16.68
N GLY A 58 -7.29 13.12 17.85
CA GLY A 58 -7.57 13.74 19.14
C GLY A 58 -9.06 13.96 19.43
N LYS A 59 -9.96 13.13 18.91
CA LYS A 59 -11.43 13.30 19.01
C LYS A 59 -12.11 11.98 19.36
N VAL A 60 -13.01 11.99 20.35
CA VAL A 60 -13.76 10.81 20.79
C VAL A 60 -14.74 10.28 19.72
N LYS A 61 -15.39 11.18 19.00
CA LYS A 61 -16.33 10.83 17.93
C LYS A 61 -15.72 11.17 16.59
N ASN A 62 -15.48 10.16 15.79
CA ASN A 62 -14.96 10.28 14.43
C ASN A 62 -16.04 9.92 13.43
N ASN A 63 -16.12 10.69 12.36
CA ASN A 63 -16.98 10.42 11.22
C ASN A 63 -16.05 10.13 10.03
N MET A 64 -16.06 8.89 9.58
CA MET A 64 -15.20 8.38 8.50
C MET A 64 -16.12 7.93 7.37
N GLN A 65 -16.37 8.84 6.44
CA GLN A 65 -17.37 8.60 5.38
C GLN A 65 -16.75 8.19 4.06
N LYS A 66 -15.53 8.66 3.75
CA LYS A 66 -14.93 8.42 2.45
C LYS A 66 -13.65 7.61 2.60
N GLN A 67 -13.66 6.42 2.02
CA GLN A 67 -12.61 5.42 2.21
C GLN A 67 -11.97 5.08 0.88
N ALA A 68 -10.65 4.88 0.86
CA ALA A 68 -9.90 4.45 -0.31
C ALA A 68 -8.90 3.35 0.03
N ILE A 69 -8.60 2.50 -0.95
CA ILE A 69 -7.48 1.58 -0.89
C ILE A 69 -6.49 1.99 -1.98
N VAL A 70 -5.24 2.26 -1.59
CA VAL A 70 -4.15 2.60 -2.50
C VAL A 70 -3.38 1.32 -2.81
N ILE A 71 -3.29 0.98 -4.10
CA ILE A 71 -2.59 -0.22 -4.58
C ILE A 71 -1.41 0.19 -5.44
N MET A 72 -0.21 -0.12 -4.99
CA MET A 72 1.04 0.07 -5.73
C MET A 72 1.36 -1.18 -6.55
N SER A 73 1.48 -1.04 -7.86
CA SER A 73 1.77 -2.15 -8.77
C SER A 73 3.18 -2.05 -9.33
N ALA A 74 3.97 -3.11 -9.17
CA ALA A 74 5.31 -3.22 -9.75
C ALA A 74 5.68 -4.67 -10.03
N ALA A 75 6.53 -4.89 -11.01
CA ALA A 75 7.15 -6.18 -11.26
C ALA A 75 8.38 -6.38 -10.35
N THR A 76 8.61 -7.60 -9.90
CA THR A 76 9.79 -7.94 -9.08
C THR A 76 10.75 -8.82 -9.87
N GLY A 77 12.01 -8.41 -9.97
CA GLY A 77 13.04 -9.12 -10.73
C GLY A 77 13.37 -10.51 -10.18
N VAL A 78 13.16 -10.72 -8.89
CA VAL A 78 13.42 -11.99 -8.20
C VAL A 78 12.52 -13.14 -8.67
N VAL A 79 11.46 -12.87 -9.41
CA VAL A 79 10.61 -13.91 -10.03
C VAL A 79 11.43 -14.85 -10.92
N SER A 80 12.52 -14.36 -11.53
CA SER A 80 13.41 -15.19 -12.36
C SER A 80 14.10 -16.33 -11.59
N GLU A 81 14.11 -16.29 -10.25
CA GLU A 81 14.65 -17.35 -9.40
C GLU A 81 13.62 -18.46 -9.07
N GLY A 82 12.42 -18.41 -9.65
CA GLY A 82 11.39 -19.43 -9.41
C GLY A 82 10.67 -19.33 -8.06
N VAL A 83 10.67 -18.16 -7.44
CA VAL A 83 10.03 -17.91 -6.12
C VAL A 83 8.51 -17.75 -6.17
N ALA A 84 7.92 -17.83 -7.36
CA ALA A 84 6.47 -17.64 -7.54
C ALA A 84 5.87 -18.76 -8.41
N SER A 85 4.64 -19.14 -8.12
CA SER A 85 3.89 -20.15 -8.91
C SER A 85 3.26 -19.58 -10.18
N ALA A 86 3.10 -18.27 -10.27
CA ALA A 86 2.50 -17.59 -11.41
C ALA A 86 3.57 -16.82 -12.23
N PRO A 87 3.39 -16.70 -13.55
CA PRO A 87 4.30 -15.93 -14.40
C PRO A 87 4.17 -14.42 -14.12
N GLN A 88 5.24 -13.67 -14.36
CA GLN A 88 5.29 -12.24 -14.12
C GLN A 88 4.22 -11.43 -14.89
N SER A 89 3.75 -11.94 -16.02
CA SER A 89 2.67 -11.34 -16.82
C SER A 89 1.36 -11.15 -16.03
N VAL A 90 1.16 -11.95 -14.98
CA VAL A 90 -0.01 -11.82 -14.10
C VAL A 90 0.00 -10.48 -13.36
N THR A 91 1.16 -9.88 -13.08
CA THR A 91 1.23 -8.53 -12.51
C THR A 91 0.48 -7.51 -13.36
N LEU A 92 0.72 -7.49 -14.70
CA LEU A 92 0.00 -6.61 -15.62
C LEU A 92 -1.51 -6.90 -15.60
N SER A 93 -1.88 -8.18 -15.74
CA SER A 93 -3.30 -8.58 -15.81
C SER A 93 -4.04 -8.17 -14.55
N GLN A 94 -3.45 -8.38 -13.37
CA GLN A 94 -4.08 -8.00 -12.10
C GLN A 94 -4.15 -6.48 -11.92
N THR A 95 -3.11 -5.75 -12.31
CA THR A 95 -3.11 -4.28 -12.28
C THR A 95 -4.29 -3.71 -13.09
N ILE A 96 -4.55 -4.27 -14.27
CA ILE A 96 -5.72 -3.89 -15.09
C ILE A 96 -7.03 -4.38 -14.44
N ASN A 97 -7.05 -5.60 -13.89
CA ASN A 97 -8.24 -6.17 -13.28
C ASN A 97 -8.72 -5.42 -12.03
N PHE A 98 -7.85 -4.73 -11.32
CA PHE A 98 -8.27 -3.84 -10.21
C PHE A 98 -9.26 -2.79 -10.71
N THR A 99 -9.01 -2.16 -11.86
CA THR A 99 -9.87 -1.12 -12.43
C THR A 99 -11.21 -1.67 -12.97
N ARG A 100 -11.30 -2.99 -13.12
CA ARG A 100 -12.48 -3.70 -13.63
C ARG A 100 -13.28 -4.42 -12.55
N HIS A 101 -12.89 -4.29 -11.29
CA HIS A 101 -13.47 -5.02 -10.14
C HIS A 101 -13.40 -6.55 -10.28
N LEU A 102 -12.34 -7.08 -10.89
CA LEU A 102 -12.15 -8.52 -11.15
C LEU A 102 -11.12 -9.17 -10.22
N THR A 103 -10.68 -8.48 -9.18
CA THR A 103 -9.79 -9.02 -8.14
C THR A 103 -10.52 -9.11 -6.81
N GLY A 104 -10.00 -9.89 -5.86
CA GLY A 104 -10.61 -10.03 -4.53
C GLY A 104 -10.83 -8.67 -3.86
N VAL A 105 -9.77 -7.84 -3.75
CA VAL A 105 -9.88 -6.53 -3.12
C VAL A 105 -10.81 -5.59 -3.88
N SER A 106 -10.75 -5.56 -5.21
CA SER A 106 -11.59 -4.64 -5.99
C SER A 106 -13.06 -5.03 -6.00
N SER A 107 -13.37 -6.32 -5.93
CA SER A 107 -14.75 -6.82 -5.80
C SER A 107 -15.33 -6.48 -4.43
N LEU A 108 -14.56 -6.70 -3.37
CA LEU A 108 -14.96 -6.35 -2.00
C LEU A 108 -15.09 -4.83 -1.83
N ALA A 109 -14.13 -4.06 -2.33
CA ALA A 109 -14.17 -2.61 -2.29
C ALA A 109 -15.44 -2.07 -2.97
N LYS A 110 -15.76 -2.58 -4.16
CA LYS A 110 -17.01 -2.24 -4.85
C LYS A 110 -18.25 -2.54 -4.02
N TYR A 111 -18.27 -3.71 -3.38
CA TYR A 111 -19.41 -4.12 -2.54
C TYR A 111 -19.60 -3.20 -1.34
N PHE A 112 -18.51 -2.77 -0.71
CA PHE A 112 -18.55 -1.88 0.46
C PHE A 112 -18.52 -0.38 0.12
N GLY A 113 -18.51 0.00 -1.15
CA GLY A 113 -18.45 1.41 -1.56
C GLY A 113 -17.13 2.09 -1.25
N ILE A 114 -16.03 1.33 -1.25
CA ILE A 114 -14.66 1.80 -1.04
C ILE A 114 -14.01 2.03 -2.40
N ASP A 115 -13.39 3.19 -2.59
CA ASP A 115 -12.68 3.49 -3.83
C ASP A 115 -11.29 2.86 -3.87
N LEU A 116 -10.81 2.52 -5.07
CA LEU A 116 -9.44 2.06 -5.28
C LEU A 116 -8.64 3.08 -6.09
N LEU A 117 -7.45 3.41 -5.59
CA LEU A 117 -6.43 4.13 -6.34
C LEU A 117 -5.35 3.12 -6.76
N VAL A 118 -5.26 2.84 -8.06
CA VAL A 118 -4.26 1.93 -8.62
C VAL A 118 -3.13 2.74 -9.24
N ILE A 119 -1.90 2.49 -8.79
CA ILE A 119 -0.71 3.24 -9.22
C ILE A 119 0.29 2.26 -9.83
N ASP A 120 0.69 2.52 -11.06
CA ASP A 120 1.84 1.84 -11.68
C ASP A 120 3.12 2.54 -11.25
N VAL A 121 3.93 1.87 -10.42
CA VAL A 121 5.27 2.32 -10.03
C VAL A 121 6.38 1.55 -10.75
N GLY A 122 6.03 0.53 -11.54
CA GLY A 122 7.02 -0.26 -12.27
C GLY A 122 6.50 -1.59 -12.79
N VAL A 123 5.32 -1.64 -13.39
CA VAL A 123 4.83 -2.84 -14.09
C VAL A 123 5.68 -3.05 -15.34
N LYS A 124 6.40 -4.18 -15.44
CA LYS A 124 7.38 -4.45 -16.50
C LYS A 124 6.80 -4.43 -17.90
N MET A 125 5.63 -5.02 -18.07
CA MET A 125 4.93 -5.04 -19.36
C MET A 125 4.15 -3.74 -19.56
N PRO A 126 4.08 -3.21 -20.80
CA PRO A 126 3.39 -1.96 -21.07
C PRO A 126 1.89 -2.06 -20.76
N ILE A 127 1.40 -1.12 -19.99
CA ILE A 127 -0.04 -0.91 -19.78
C ILE A 127 -0.55 -0.07 -20.97
N PRO A 128 -1.68 -0.44 -21.60
CA PRO A 128 -2.28 0.37 -22.66
C PRO A 128 -2.53 1.82 -22.21
N GLU A 129 -2.09 2.79 -23.00
CA GLU A 129 -2.18 4.23 -22.68
C GLU A 129 -3.61 4.67 -22.31
N ALA A 130 -4.59 4.12 -22.97
CA ALA A 130 -6.00 4.42 -22.71
C ALA A 130 -6.47 4.04 -21.29
N LEU A 131 -5.71 3.22 -20.55
CA LEU A 131 -6.01 2.82 -19.17
C LEU A 131 -5.37 3.74 -18.13
N TYR A 132 -4.42 4.58 -18.54
CA TYR A 132 -3.84 5.57 -17.63
C TYR A 132 -4.78 6.76 -17.41
N ALA A 133 -4.74 7.29 -16.20
CA ALA A 133 -5.31 8.60 -15.92
C ALA A 133 -4.55 9.67 -16.70
N PRO A 134 -5.20 10.78 -17.10
CA PRO A 134 -4.47 11.97 -17.53
C PRO A 134 -3.42 12.34 -16.48
N GLU A 135 -2.31 12.98 -16.87
CA GLU A 135 -1.24 13.34 -15.94
C GLU A 135 -1.79 13.94 -14.64
N MET A 136 -1.39 13.37 -13.52
CA MET A 136 -1.74 13.90 -12.20
C MET A 136 -1.02 15.25 -12.00
N THR A 137 -1.64 16.30 -12.44
CA THR A 137 -1.37 17.65 -11.91
C THR A 137 -2.10 17.79 -10.57
N GLU A 138 -1.75 18.75 -9.74
CA GLU A 138 -2.43 19.02 -8.46
C GLU A 138 -3.97 19.14 -8.59
N HIS A 139 -4.46 19.45 -9.78
CA HIS A 139 -5.89 19.57 -10.09
C HIS A 139 -6.55 18.25 -10.54
N VAL A 140 -5.79 17.31 -11.11
CA VAL A 140 -6.35 16.05 -11.65
C VAL A 140 -6.82 15.09 -10.57
N CYS A 141 -6.28 15.18 -9.36
CA CYS A 141 -6.86 14.41 -8.25
C CYS A 141 -8.29 14.84 -7.93
N ALA A 142 -8.59 16.12 -7.97
CA ALA A 142 -9.96 16.61 -7.83
C ALA A 142 -10.86 16.14 -8.99
N ASP A 143 -10.39 16.19 -10.22
CA ASP A 143 -11.17 15.82 -11.42
C ASP A 143 -11.33 14.30 -11.56
N VAL A 144 -10.27 13.51 -11.34
CA VAL A 144 -10.34 12.05 -11.43
C VAL A 144 -11.10 11.45 -10.24
N CYS A 145 -10.90 11.97 -9.03
CA CYS A 145 -11.58 11.47 -7.85
C CYS A 145 -13.05 11.90 -7.76
N CYS A 146 -13.38 13.11 -8.21
CA CYS A 146 -14.72 13.67 -8.03
C CYS A 146 -15.67 13.42 -9.21
N GLN A 147 -15.14 13.18 -10.42
CA GLN A 147 -15.99 13.01 -11.62
C GLN A 147 -16.11 11.57 -12.11
N THR A 148 -15.12 10.70 -11.86
CA THR A 148 -15.10 9.34 -12.45
C THR A 148 -14.99 8.21 -11.43
N GLY A 149 -14.77 8.50 -10.15
CA GLY A 149 -14.35 7.52 -9.16
C GLY A 149 -12.88 7.09 -9.36
N LEU A 150 -12.14 6.88 -8.27
CA LEU A 150 -10.71 6.50 -8.32
C LEU A 150 -10.43 5.21 -9.09
N THR A 151 -11.41 4.34 -9.19
CA THR A 151 -11.24 2.94 -9.60
C THR A 151 -11.08 2.72 -11.11
N GLN A 152 -11.41 3.70 -11.96
CA GLN A 152 -11.53 3.44 -13.41
C GLN A 152 -10.24 3.60 -14.21
N LYS A 153 -9.20 4.20 -13.64
CA LYS A 153 -7.94 4.49 -14.30
C LYS A 153 -6.75 4.13 -13.44
N ILE A 154 -5.61 3.91 -14.08
CA ILE A 154 -4.33 3.63 -13.44
C ILE A 154 -3.53 4.92 -13.44
N VAL A 155 -2.95 5.28 -12.31
CA VAL A 155 -2.06 6.44 -12.21
C VAL A 155 -0.66 6.02 -12.65
N ASN A 156 -0.09 6.74 -13.61
CA ASN A 156 1.28 6.50 -14.06
C ASN A 156 2.28 7.22 -13.15
N ARG A 157 3.01 6.46 -12.36
CA ARG A 157 4.14 6.90 -11.52
C ARG A 157 5.36 5.98 -11.71
N ARG A 158 5.49 5.45 -12.92
CA ARG A 158 6.51 4.47 -13.27
C ARG A 158 7.91 4.99 -12.98
N ILE A 159 8.67 4.23 -12.20
CA ILE A 159 10.05 4.52 -11.80
C ILE A 159 11.02 3.78 -12.73
N ALA A 160 10.77 2.50 -12.95
CA ALA A 160 11.57 1.61 -13.77
C ALA A 160 10.69 0.47 -14.32
N ASP A 161 11.26 -0.44 -15.10
CA ASP A 161 10.60 -1.64 -15.64
C ASP A 161 10.54 -2.79 -14.60
N GLY A 162 10.12 -2.47 -13.38
CA GLY A 162 10.20 -3.34 -12.22
C GLY A 162 11.55 -3.23 -11.51
N THR A 163 11.70 -3.99 -10.43
CA THR A 163 12.96 -4.06 -9.71
C THR A 163 13.96 -4.98 -10.41
N LYS A 164 15.24 -4.82 -10.11
CA LYS A 164 16.26 -5.80 -10.43
C LYS A 164 16.09 -7.07 -9.59
N ASN A 165 16.89 -8.09 -9.90
CA ASN A 165 16.86 -9.35 -9.17
C ASN A 165 17.67 -9.26 -7.86
N LEU A 166 16.98 -9.12 -6.74
CA LEU A 166 17.59 -8.96 -5.42
C LEU A 166 18.47 -10.13 -4.96
N ALA A 167 18.36 -11.30 -5.61
CA ALA A 167 19.24 -12.43 -5.37
C ALA A 167 20.65 -12.25 -5.99
N LYS A 168 20.81 -11.27 -6.88
CA LYS A 168 22.05 -11.06 -7.65
C LYS A 168 22.66 -9.68 -7.45
N GLU A 169 21.81 -8.67 -7.25
CA GLU A 169 22.23 -7.28 -7.12
C GLU A 169 21.17 -6.50 -6.32
N PRO A 170 21.46 -5.29 -5.85
CA PRO A 170 20.46 -4.42 -5.23
C PRO A 170 19.23 -4.28 -6.11
N ALA A 171 18.04 -4.51 -5.54
CA ALA A 171 16.77 -4.51 -6.27
C ALA A 171 16.46 -3.15 -6.93
N MET A 172 16.94 -2.06 -6.32
CA MET A 172 16.79 -0.68 -6.79
C MET A 172 17.92 0.18 -6.24
N THR A 173 18.12 1.33 -6.85
CA THR A 173 19.00 2.37 -6.31
C THR A 173 18.31 3.11 -5.16
N GLU A 174 19.09 3.86 -4.38
CA GLU A 174 18.53 4.71 -3.32
C GLU A 174 17.54 5.74 -3.88
N ASP A 175 17.87 6.39 -5.01
CA ASP A 175 16.96 7.33 -5.69
C ASP A 175 15.63 6.67 -6.10
N GLU A 176 15.67 5.47 -6.66
CA GLU A 176 14.47 4.72 -7.02
C GLU A 176 13.63 4.39 -5.78
N ALA A 177 14.27 4.01 -4.67
CA ALA A 177 13.59 3.73 -3.41
C ALA A 177 12.93 4.99 -2.82
N LEU A 178 13.65 6.11 -2.77
CA LEU A 178 13.12 7.39 -2.30
C LEU A 178 11.95 7.87 -3.16
N ARG A 179 12.06 7.75 -4.48
CA ARG A 179 10.95 8.07 -5.41
C ARG A 179 9.72 7.20 -5.18
N ALA A 180 9.92 5.92 -4.89
CA ALA A 180 8.81 5.00 -4.58
C ALA A 180 8.10 5.41 -3.28
N ILE A 181 8.84 5.71 -2.22
CA ILE A 181 8.29 6.18 -0.94
C ILE A 181 7.50 7.49 -1.15
N ARG A 182 8.11 8.46 -1.83
CA ARG A 182 7.46 9.75 -2.11
C ARG A 182 6.17 9.58 -2.92
N THR A 183 6.16 8.67 -3.89
CA THR A 183 4.94 8.39 -4.67
C THR A 183 3.79 7.96 -3.75
N GLY A 184 4.06 7.17 -2.72
CA GLY A 184 3.08 6.78 -1.71
C GLY A 184 2.58 7.97 -0.89
N MET A 185 3.49 8.82 -0.41
CA MET A 185 3.15 10.03 0.36
C MET A 185 2.28 10.98 -0.47
N GLU A 186 2.71 11.32 -1.68
CA GLU A 186 1.97 12.19 -2.61
C GLU A 186 0.58 11.63 -2.94
N ALA A 187 0.45 10.30 -3.10
CA ALA A 187 -0.83 9.66 -3.37
C ALA A 187 -1.82 9.85 -2.22
N VAL A 188 -1.39 9.61 -0.98
CA VAL A 188 -2.25 9.79 0.21
C VAL A 188 -2.62 11.24 0.41
N GLU A 189 -1.67 12.18 0.27
CA GLU A 189 -1.96 13.60 0.36
C GLU A 189 -2.98 14.06 -0.68
N ALA A 190 -2.83 13.59 -1.92
CA ALA A 190 -3.73 13.93 -3.01
C ALA A 190 -5.16 13.48 -2.72
N ILE A 191 -5.38 12.22 -2.31
CA ILE A 191 -6.72 11.73 -2.01
C ILE A 191 -7.28 12.29 -0.70
N LYS A 192 -6.43 12.63 0.28
CA LYS A 192 -6.84 13.36 1.48
C LYS A 192 -7.44 14.72 1.12
N ARG A 193 -6.83 15.47 0.19
CA ARG A 193 -7.39 16.73 -0.32
C ARG A 193 -8.75 16.55 -1.00
N CYS A 194 -9.04 15.36 -1.53
CA CYS A 194 -10.35 14.98 -2.08
C CYS A 194 -11.36 14.54 -1.01
N GLY A 195 -11.03 14.70 0.27
CA GLY A 195 -11.93 14.41 1.40
C GLY A 195 -12.00 12.95 1.81
N TYR A 196 -11.00 12.12 1.45
CA TYR A 196 -10.91 10.78 1.97
C TYR A 196 -10.36 10.79 3.40
N ASP A 197 -10.97 9.96 4.27
CA ASP A 197 -10.73 9.94 5.71
C ASP A 197 -9.97 8.70 6.17
N ILE A 198 -10.13 7.58 5.45
CA ILE A 198 -9.50 6.29 5.75
C ILE A 198 -8.79 5.76 4.52
N PHE A 199 -7.58 5.24 4.73
CA PHE A 199 -6.75 4.66 3.70
C PHE A 199 -6.34 3.24 4.06
N GLY A 200 -6.68 2.29 3.19
CA GLY A 200 -6.03 1.00 3.15
C GLY A 200 -4.83 1.04 2.20
N VAL A 201 -3.80 0.28 2.48
CA VAL A 201 -2.63 0.16 1.60
C VAL A 201 -2.48 -1.28 1.12
N GLY A 202 -2.11 -1.43 -0.14
CA GLY A 202 -1.86 -2.72 -0.77
C GLY A 202 -0.83 -2.61 -1.88
N GLU A 203 -0.39 -3.74 -2.34
CA GLU A 203 0.55 -3.81 -3.44
C GLU A 203 0.21 -4.98 -4.37
N MET A 204 0.74 -4.93 -5.61
CA MET A 204 0.64 -6.00 -6.58
C MET A 204 1.97 -6.20 -7.29
N GLY A 205 2.54 -7.38 -7.10
CA GLY A 205 3.73 -7.83 -7.83
C GLY A 205 3.92 -9.31 -7.65
N ILE A 206 3.91 -10.09 -8.72
CA ILE A 206 4.18 -11.53 -8.61
C ILE A 206 5.57 -11.73 -8.02
N GLY A 207 5.68 -12.61 -7.01
CA GLY A 207 6.94 -12.83 -6.26
C GLY A 207 7.21 -11.85 -5.14
N ASN A 208 6.29 -10.93 -4.83
CA ASN A 208 6.38 -9.86 -3.83
C ASN A 208 6.69 -10.33 -2.40
N THR A 209 6.32 -11.55 -2.04
CA THR A 209 6.56 -12.09 -0.69
C THR A 209 8.05 -12.24 -0.37
N THR A 210 8.90 -12.48 -1.37
CA THR A 210 10.35 -12.57 -1.18
C THR A 210 10.96 -11.21 -0.80
N PRO A 211 10.81 -10.11 -1.57
CA PRO A 211 11.31 -8.80 -1.14
C PRO A 211 10.64 -8.30 0.13
N SER A 212 9.36 -8.61 0.38
CA SER A 212 8.70 -8.26 1.65
C SER A 212 9.37 -8.93 2.85
N ALA A 213 9.74 -10.21 2.72
CA ALA A 213 10.49 -10.93 3.75
C ALA A 213 11.88 -10.32 3.96
N CYS A 214 12.59 -9.93 2.89
CA CYS A 214 13.89 -9.26 3.00
C CYS A 214 13.80 -7.91 3.74
N VAL A 215 12.80 -7.09 3.40
CA VAL A 215 12.57 -5.79 4.05
C VAL A 215 12.23 -5.96 5.54
N LEU A 216 11.58 -7.05 5.93
CA LEU A 216 11.30 -7.35 7.33
C LEU A 216 12.54 -7.94 8.03
N ALA A 217 13.25 -8.86 7.37
CA ALA A 217 14.41 -9.56 7.95
C ALA A 217 15.55 -8.61 8.29
N ALA A 218 15.95 -7.76 7.35
CA ALA A 218 17.13 -6.92 7.46
C ALA A 218 17.09 -5.95 8.66
N PRO A 219 16.11 -5.06 8.83
CA PRO A 219 16.08 -4.14 9.96
C PRO A 219 15.77 -4.82 11.30
N CYS A 220 15.09 -5.97 11.28
CA CYS A 220 14.75 -6.71 12.51
C CYS A 220 15.78 -7.75 12.91
N GLY A 221 16.85 -7.95 12.14
CA GLY A 221 17.87 -8.98 12.38
C GLY A 221 17.28 -10.40 12.47
N ARG A 222 16.27 -10.70 11.62
CA ARG A 222 15.60 -12.00 11.62
C ARG A 222 16.08 -12.88 10.49
N SER A 223 16.13 -14.19 10.74
CA SER A 223 16.42 -15.18 9.71
C SER A 223 15.26 -15.35 8.72
N GLY A 224 15.55 -15.82 7.52
CA GLY A 224 14.55 -16.18 6.53
C GLY A 224 13.52 -17.18 7.09
N ALA A 225 13.96 -18.14 7.88
CA ALA A 225 13.07 -19.11 8.54
C ALA A 225 12.00 -18.46 9.44
N ALA A 226 12.28 -17.29 10.00
CA ALA A 226 11.35 -16.58 10.87
C ALA A 226 10.33 -15.70 10.11
N VAL A 227 10.64 -15.29 8.87
CA VAL A 227 9.86 -14.29 8.13
C VAL A 227 9.29 -14.78 6.81
N VAL A 228 9.88 -15.80 6.20
CA VAL A 228 9.39 -16.35 4.92
C VAL A 228 8.15 -17.19 5.15
N GLY A 229 7.08 -16.87 4.41
CA GLY A 229 5.86 -17.65 4.36
C GLY A 229 5.58 -18.16 2.94
N ARG A 230 4.59 -19.04 2.79
CA ARG A 230 4.23 -19.63 1.50
C ARG A 230 3.71 -18.62 0.48
N GLY A 231 3.28 -17.44 0.90
CA GLY A 231 2.80 -16.38 0.02
C GLY A 231 1.81 -16.86 -1.02
N GLY A 232 2.04 -16.54 -2.30
CA GLY A 232 1.24 -16.97 -3.44
C GLY A 232 1.37 -18.46 -3.82
N GLY A 233 1.91 -19.31 -2.92
CA GLY A 233 1.93 -20.75 -3.05
C GLY A 233 3.03 -21.32 -3.95
N PRO A 234 4.30 -20.89 -3.84
CA PRO A 234 5.37 -21.60 -4.51
C PRO A 234 5.40 -23.06 -4.03
N ASN A 235 5.82 -23.98 -4.90
CA ASN A 235 6.09 -25.36 -4.52
C ASN A 235 7.21 -25.42 -3.46
N GLY A 236 7.51 -26.60 -2.94
CA GLY A 236 8.56 -26.76 -1.93
C GLY A 236 9.93 -26.25 -2.35
N GLU A 237 10.28 -26.34 -3.63
CA GLU A 237 11.52 -25.84 -4.22
C GLU A 237 11.54 -24.31 -4.26
N GLY A 238 10.45 -23.66 -4.66
CA GLY A 238 10.32 -22.19 -4.63
C GLY A 238 10.41 -21.63 -3.23
N LEU A 239 9.84 -22.30 -2.23
CA LEU A 239 9.95 -21.91 -0.82
C LEU A 239 11.40 -22.03 -0.32
N ALA A 240 12.09 -23.11 -0.67
CA ALA A 240 13.51 -23.28 -0.32
C ALA A 240 14.39 -22.18 -0.98
N THR A 241 14.03 -21.78 -2.21
CA THR A 241 14.70 -20.68 -2.90
C THR A 241 14.46 -19.34 -2.20
N GLN A 242 13.23 -19.06 -1.78
CA GLN A 242 12.91 -17.85 -1.00
C GLN A 242 13.73 -17.78 0.30
N LEU A 243 13.77 -18.88 1.06
CA LEU A 243 14.57 -18.95 2.30
C LEU A 243 16.05 -18.59 2.04
N ARG A 244 16.65 -19.21 1.01
CA ARG A 244 18.06 -18.96 0.65
C ARG A 244 18.33 -17.50 0.20
N ILE A 245 17.35 -16.84 -0.38
CA ILE A 245 17.49 -15.44 -0.84
C ILE A 245 17.37 -14.46 0.33
N VAL A 246 16.56 -14.79 1.33
CA VAL A 246 16.32 -13.91 2.48
C VAL A 246 17.41 -14.02 3.54
N ASP A 247 18.07 -15.21 3.69
CA ASP A 247 19.25 -15.43 4.55
C ASP A 247 20.53 -14.89 3.91
#